data_1c0b71d42c85873c4257b2ca18b631b9
#
_entry.id   1c0b71d42c85873c4257b2ca18b631b9
#
_cell.length_a   1.000
_cell.length_b   1.000
_cell.length_c   1.000
_cell.angle_alpha   90.00
_cell.angle_beta   90.00
_cell.angle_gamma   90.00
#
_symmetry.space_group_name_H-M   'P 1'
#
loop_
_entity.id
_entity.type
_entity.pdbx_description
1 polymer ?
#
loop_
_entity_poly.entity_id
_entity_poly.type
_entity_poly.pdbx_seq_one_letter_code
_entity_poly.pdbx_strand_id
1 'polypeptide(L)'
;VQESPRLTVYRSSKHFYAQVFDNLGSKVIVSASTTEKDIDAKSNNLDAAVAVGKKVAERALENGIKKVVFDRSGYKYHGRIKALAESAREAGLEF
;
A
#
# COMPACT_ATOMS: atom_id res chain seq x y z
N VAL A 1 -20.17 -8.27 -3.75
CA VAL A 1 -19.48 -8.42 -2.47
C VAL A 1 -18.02 -8.74 -2.72
N GLN A 2 -17.14 -7.99 -2.11
CA GLN A 2 -15.72 -8.27 -2.22
C GLN A 2 -15.32 -9.38 -1.29
N GLU A 3 -14.57 -10.33 -1.82
CA GLU A 3 -14.10 -11.46 -1.04
C GLU A 3 -12.71 -11.23 -0.47
N SER A 4 -12.03 -10.20 -0.90
CA SER A 4 -10.66 -9.92 -0.49
C SER A 4 -10.54 -8.53 0.13
N PRO A 5 -9.59 -8.34 1.05
CA PRO A 5 -9.28 -7.02 1.56
C PRO A 5 -8.86 -6.09 0.42
N ARG A 6 -9.00 -4.80 0.65
CA ARG A 6 -8.67 -3.79 -0.35
C ARG A 6 -7.41 -3.03 0.06
N LEU A 7 -6.45 -2.97 -0.84
CA LEU A 7 -5.27 -2.13 -0.66
C LEU A 7 -5.56 -0.78 -1.30
N THR A 8 -5.66 0.25 -0.49
CA THR A 8 -5.95 1.60 -0.93
C THR A 8 -4.71 2.47 -0.79
N VAL A 9 -4.44 3.27 -1.80
CA VAL A 9 -3.29 4.17 -1.82
C VAL A 9 -3.78 5.59 -1.93
N TYR A 10 -3.17 6.50 -1.18
CA TYR A 10 -3.38 7.92 -1.42
C TYR A 10 -2.11 8.68 -1.06
N ARG A 11 -2.05 9.92 -1.47
CA ARG A 11 -0.89 10.77 -1.19
C ARG A 11 -1.31 12.18 -0.83
N SER A 12 -0.52 12.79 0.03
CA SER A 12 -0.56 14.23 0.27
C SER A 12 0.59 14.87 -0.50
N SER A 13 0.79 16.18 -0.34
CA SER A 13 1.85 16.89 -1.03
C SER A 13 3.25 16.37 -0.71
N LYS A 14 3.45 15.77 0.46
CA LYS A 14 4.77 15.33 0.91
C LYS A 14 4.89 13.85 1.22
N HIS A 15 3.79 13.13 1.31
CA HIS A 15 3.83 11.76 1.79
C HIS A 15 2.92 10.83 1.01
N PHE A 16 3.29 9.54 1.05
CA PHE A 16 2.46 8.46 0.55
C PHE A 16 1.86 7.68 1.71
N TYR A 17 0.66 7.18 1.49
CA TYR A 17 -0.05 6.36 2.45
C TYR A 17 -0.62 5.15 1.74
N ALA A 18 -0.50 3.99 2.35
CA ALA A 18 -1.13 2.77 1.88
C ALA A 18 -1.85 2.12 3.04
N GLN A 19 -3.08 1.69 2.81
CA GLN A 19 -3.91 1.08 3.85
C GLN A 19 -4.59 -0.15 3.28
N VAL A 20 -4.66 -1.21 4.08
CA VAL A 20 -5.42 -2.39 3.72
C VAL A 20 -6.68 -2.39 4.57
N PHE A 21 -7.82 -2.28 3.91
CA PHE A 21 -9.13 -2.33 4.53
C PHE A 21 -9.66 -3.77 4.49
N ASP A 22 -10.54 -4.10 5.43
CA ASP A 22 -11.20 -5.39 5.41
C ASP A 22 -12.10 -5.50 4.17
N ASN A 23 -12.62 -6.69 3.92
CA ASN A 23 -13.44 -6.94 2.73
C ASN A 23 -14.76 -6.18 2.72
N LEU A 24 -15.17 -5.63 3.85
CA LEU A 24 -16.35 -4.77 3.93
C LEU A 24 -16.02 -3.30 3.77
N GLY A 25 -14.73 -2.96 3.78
CA GLY A 25 -14.29 -1.58 3.62
C GLY A 25 -14.51 -0.70 4.84
N SER A 26 -14.80 -1.29 5.99
CA SER A 26 -15.16 -0.53 7.18
C SER A 26 -14.03 -0.36 8.18
N LYS A 27 -12.95 -1.12 8.05
CA LYS A 27 -11.90 -1.13 9.06
C LYS A 27 -10.53 -1.28 8.41
N VAL A 28 -9.58 -0.47 8.86
CA VAL A 28 -8.18 -0.58 8.42
C VAL A 28 -7.53 -1.72 9.19
N ILE A 29 -7.01 -2.71 8.46
CA ILE A 29 -6.34 -3.85 9.07
C ILE A 29 -4.86 -3.53 9.28
N VAL A 30 -4.20 -3.02 8.26
CA VAL A 30 -2.79 -2.59 8.34
C VAL A 30 -2.61 -1.32 7.52
N SER A 31 -1.56 -0.58 7.84
CA SER A 31 -1.24 0.62 7.09
C SER A 31 0.27 0.85 7.09
N ALA A 32 0.73 1.67 6.15
CA ALA A 32 2.10 2.14 6.09
C ALA A 32 2.12 3.52 5.47
N SER A 33 3.07 4.35 5.86
CA SER A 33 3.21 5.67 5.27
C SER A 33 4.64 6.15 5.38
N THR A 34 4.99 7.14 4.57
CA THR A 34 6.32 7.73 4.60
C THR A 34 6.56 8.59 5.85
N THR A 35 5.52 8.83 6.64
CA THR A 35 5.67 9.54 7.92
C THR A 35 6.28 8.66 9.00
N GLU A 36 6.35 7.36 8.79
CA GLU A 36 6.86 6.43 9.79
C GLU A 36 8.38 6.44 9.84
N LYS A 37 8.91 6.32 11.04
CA LYS A 37 10.36 6.33 11.25
C LYS A 37 11.06 5.13 10.62
N ASP A 38 10.36 4.01 10.51
CA ASP A 38 10.90 2.79 9.92
C ASP A 38 11.09 2.88 8.42
N ILE A 39 10.45 3.85 7.80
CA ILE A 39 10.53 4.04 6.35
C ILE A 39 11.52 5.14 6.07
N ASP A 40 12.68 4.77 5.53
CA ASP A 40 13.74 5.70 5.21
C ASP A 40 13.48 6.34 3.84
N ALA A 41 12.49 7.22 3.82
CA ALA A 41 12.12 7.92 2.60
C ALA A 41 11.90 9.39 2.93
N LYS A 42 12.48 10.25 2.12
CA LYS A 42 12.50 11.69 2.43
C LYS A 42 11.38 12.50 1.78
N SER A 43 10.66 11.91 0.84
CA SER A 43 9.63 12.64 0.12
C SER A 43 8.70 11.66 -0.59
N ASN A 44 7.77 12.16 -1.37
CA ASN A 44 6.86 11.32 -2.15
C ASN A 44 7.44 10.99 -3.52
N ASN A 45 8.68 10.55 -3.57
CA ASN A 45 9.33 10.11 -4.82
C ASN A 45 9.15 8.59 -5.02
N LEU A 46 9.79 8.05 -6.06
CA LEU A 46 9.69 6.63 -6.36
C LEU A 46 10.20 5.75 -5.24
N ASP A 47 11.29 6.15 -4.60
CA ASP A 47 11.85 5.38 -3.48
C ASP A 47 10.88 5.31 -2.31
N ALA A 48 10.19 6.40 -2.03
CA ALA A 48 9.18 6.44 -0.99
C ALA A 48 8.04 5.47 -1.31
N ALA A 49 7.58 5.47 -2.55
CA ALA A 49 6.51 4.57 -2.97
C ALA A 49 6.91 3.11 -2.83
N VAL A 50 8.13 2.78 -3.23
CA VAL A 50 8.66 1.41 -3.08
C VAL A 50 8.71 1.01 -1.62
N ALA A 51 9.21 1.90 -0.76
CA ALA A 51 9.31 1.61 0.67
C ALA A 51 7.95 1.38 1.31
N VAL A 52 6.98 2.22 0.98
CA VAL A 52 5.61 2.08 1.51
C VAL A 52 4.96 0.80 1.02
N GLY A 53 5.10 0.48 -0.27
CA GLY A 53 4.53 -0.73 -0.83
C GLY A 53 5.09 -1.98 -0.17
N LYS A 54 6.40 -2.03 0.01
CA LYS A 54 7.05 -3.16 0.66
C LYS A 54 6.58 -3.29 2.11
N LYS A 55 6.51 -2.18 2.83
CA LYS A 55 6.15 -2.20 4.25
C LYS A 55 4.70 -2.62 4.45
N VAL A 56 3.78 -2.10 3.66
CA VAL A 56 2.37 -2.47 3.80
C VAL A 56 2.17 -3.94 3.45
N ALA A 57 2.90 -4.44 2.46
CA ALA A 57 2.82 -5.86 2.09
C ALA A 57 3.33 -6.76 3.21
N GLU A 58 4.46 -6.42 3.81
CA GLU A 58 5.00 -7.17 4.93
C GLU A 58 4.01 -7.23 6.08
N ARG A 59 3.41 -6.10 6.42
CA ARG A 59 2.44 -6.02 7.50
C ARG A 59 1.18 -6.81 7.19
N ALA A 60 0.73 -6.79 5.94
CA ALA A 60 -0.43 -7.57 5.53
C ALA A 60 -0.15 -9.06 5.66
N LEU A 61 1.02 -9.50 5.21
CA LEU A 61 1.41 -10.90 5.32
C LEU A 61 1.51 -11.36 6.78
N GLU A 62 2.00 -10.50 7.66
CA GLU A 62 2.05 -10.80 9.09
C GLU A 62 0.68 -11.00 9.70
N ASN A 63 -0.34 -10.40 9.10
CA ASN A 63 -1.73 -10.54 9.53
C ASN A 63 -2.49 -11.62 8.74
N GLY A 64 -1.77 -12.44 7.97
CA GLY A 64 -2.37 -13.54 7.23
C GLY A 64 -3.05 -13.12 5.93
N ILE A 65 -2.82 -11.90 5.48
CA ILE A 65 -3.42 -11.39 4.25
C ILE A 65 -2.42 -11.57 3.12
N LYS A 66 -2.77 -12.41 2.15
CA LYS A 66 -1.92 -12.64 0.98
C LYS A 66 -2.49 -12.03 -0.28
N LYS A 67 -3.81 -11.93 -0.35
CA LYS A 67 -4.49 -11.45 -1.55
C LYS A 67 -5.31 -10.21 -1.23
N VAL A 68 -5.18 -9.20 -2.08
CA VAL A 68 -5.91 -7.94 -1.91
C VAL A 68 -6.42 -7.47 -3.27
N VAL A 69 -7.41 -6.58 -3.23
CA VAL A 69 -7.85 -5.85 -4.42
C VAL A 69 -7.15 -4.50 -4.38
N PHE A 70 -6.43 -4.16 -5.42
CA PHE A 70 -5.71 -2.89 -5.47
C PHE A 70 -6.63 -1.76 -5.90
N ASP A 71 -6.81 -0.79 -5.02
CA ASP A 71 -7.60 0.41 -5.28
C ASP A 71 -6.68 1.62 -5.25
N ARG A 72 -6.44 2.19 -6.41
CA ARG A 72 -5.56 3.35 -6.54
C ARG A 72 -6.26 4.69 -6.29
N SER A 73 -7.50 4.67 -5.82
CA SER A 73 -8.24 5.87 -5.42
C SER A 73 -8.34 6.93 -6.51
N GLY A 74 -8.50 6.51 -7.75
CA GLY A 74 -8.58 7.42 -8.89
C GLY A 74 -7.26 7.89 -9.46
N TYR A 75 -6.14 7.60 -8.81
CA TYR A 75 -4.83 7.92 -9.37
C TYR A 75 -4.53 7.02 -10.57
N LYS A 76 -3.79 7.56 -11.53
CA LYS A 76 -3.36 6.77 -12.67
C LYS A 76 -2.35 5.70 -12.21
N TYR A 77 -2.45 4.52 -12.82
CA TYR A 77 -1.51 3.44 -12.56
C TYR A 77 -0.22 3.72 -13.31
N HIS A 78 0.57 4.64 -12.78
CA HIS A 78 1.74 5.19 -13.46
C HIS A 78 2.72 5.72 -12.42
N GLY A 79 3.99 5.67 -12.74
CA GLY A 79 5.04 6.24 -11.91
C GLY A 79 5.04 5.68 -10.50
N ARG A 80 4.81 6.55 -9.54
CA ARG A 80 4.89 6.21 -8.12
C ARG A 80 3.85 5.19 -7.67
N ILE A 81 2.64 5.29 -8.20
CA ILE A 81 1.59 4.33 -7.86
C ILE A 81 1.95 2.94 -8.38
N LYS A 82 2.47 2.88 -9.59
CA LYS A 82 2.94 1.62 -10.17
C LYS A 82 4.11 1.04 -9.36
N ALA A 83 5.05 1.88 -8.97
CA ALA A 83 6.20 1.44 -8.17
C ALA A 83 5.77 0.86 -6.83
N LEU A 84 4.79 1.49 -6.17
CA LEU A 84 4.24 0.99 -4.92
C LEU A 84 3.57 -0.37 -5.13
N ALA A 85 2.77 -0.50 -6.17
CA ALA A 85 2.07 -1.75 -6.45
C ALA A 85 3.05 -2.88 -6.76
N GLU A 86 4.04 -2.61 -7.59
CA GLU A 86 5.05 -3.63 -7.93
C GLU A 86 5.86 -4.05 -6.72
N SER A 87 6.22 -3.10 -5.86
CA SER A 87 6.93 -3.37 -4.63
C SER A 87 6.12 -4.28 -3.71
N ALA A 88 4.84 -4.01 -3.57
CA ALA A 88 3.95 -4.84 -2.76
C ALA A 88 3.85 -6.26 -3.33
N ARG A 89 3.79 -6.40 -4.64
CA ARG A 89 3.77 -7.73 -5.27
C ARG A 89 5.06 -8.48 -5.04
N GLU A 90 6.19 -7.81 -5.16
CA GLU A 90 7.49 -8.43 -4.90
C GLU A 90 7.63 -8.90 -3.47
N ALA A 91 7.00 -8.22 -2.53
CA ALA A 91 7.04 -8.59 -1.13
C ALA A 91 6.12 -9.78 -0.81
N GLY A 92 5.25 -10.16 -1.73
CA GLY A 92 4.44 -11.36 -1.60
C GLY A 92 2.93 -11.19 -1.69
N LEU A 93 2.44 -9.97 -1.86
CA LEU A 93 1.01 -9.76 -2.04
C LEU A 93 0.56 -10.14 -3.45
N GLU A 94 -0.65 -10.65 -3.53
CA GLU A 94 -1.28 -11.01 -4.80
C GLU A 94 -2.42 -10.04 -5.11
N PHE A 95 -2.38 -9.46 -6.28
CA PHE A 95 -3.48 -8.64 -6.78
C PHE A 95 -3.33 -8.36 -8.26
#